data_b5c38bab7b407d4e94bb14109bb4d237
#
_entry.id   b5c38bab7b407d4e94bb14109bb4d237
#
_cell.length_a   1.000
_cell.length_b   1.000
_cell.length_c   1.000
_cell.angle_alpha   90.00
_cell.angle_beta   90.00
_cell.angle_gamma   90.00
#
_symmetry.space_group_name_H-M   'P 1'
#
loop_
_entity.id
_entity.type
_entity.pdbx_description
1 polymer ?
#
loop_
_entity_poly.entity_id
_entity_poly.type
_entity_poly.pdbx_seq_one_letter_code
_entity_poly.pdbx_strand_id
1 'polypeptide(L)'
;LFAFDACKETCTDIPNGKKRIALVIPIRDRWEHLQILLRNLVPLLQSQHLCFLIVLAEQVIFHSTVFSSSLLDRFTLKAPGQPFNKGLLMNAGVIEALNFMPFHCVVFHDVDLIPISSNLSYACPPYPRHLSTQIDKFNFSLPYVGLVGGVLFVPLDQFLRVNGFSNMFWGWGAEDDDFFER
;
A
#
# COMPACT_ATOMS: atom_id res chain seq x y z
N LEU A 1 11.57 -6.05 -7.83
CA LEU A 1 11.33 -4.78 -7.17
C LEU A 1 10.94 -3.73 -8.21
N PHE A 2 9.81 -3.04 -8.05
CA PHE A 2 9.46 -1.90 -8.86
C PHE A 2 9.26 -0.71 -7.93
N ALA A 3 10.24 0.19 -7.80
CA ALA A 3 9.97 1.54 -7.35
C ALA A 3 9.61 2.36 -8.58
N PHE A 4 8.37 2.76 -8.68
CA PHE A 4 8.01 3.85 -9.59
C PHE A 4 8.39 5.14 -8.88
N ASP A 5 9.62 5.58 -9.14
CA ASP A 5 10.11 6.86 -8.62
C ASP A 5 9.59 7.99 -9.52
N ALA A 6 8.34 8.39 -9.28
CA ALA A 6 7.88 9.71 -9.76
C ALA A 6 8.64 10.84 -9.02
N CYS A 7 9.45 10.46 -8.01
CA CYS A 7 10.10 11.39 -7.11
C CYS A 7 11.34 12.07 -7.67
N LYS A 8 12.03 11.55 -8.67
CA LYS A 8 13.30 12.17 -9.11
C LYS A 8 13.15 13.59 -9.63
N GLU A 9 12.01 13.93 -10.22
CA GLU A 9 11.76 15.27 -10.75
C GLU A 9 10.84 16.14 -9.86
N THR A 10 9.99 15.52 -9.01
CA THR A 10 8.97 16.24 -8.23
C THR A 10 9.27 16.36 -6.74
N CYS A 11 10.24 15.59 -6.22
CA CYS A 11 10.54 15.52 -4.80
C CYS A 11 11.89 16.12 -4.38
N THR A 12 12.73 16.59 -5.31
CA THR A 12 14.01 17.24 -4.98
C THR A 12 13.81 18.60 -4.33
N ASP A 13 12.74 19.33 -4.72
CA ASP A 13 12.37 20.62 -4.15
C ASP A 13 10.92 20.55 -3.65
N ILE A 14 10.73 19.87 -2.51
CA ILE A 14 9.40 19.87 -1.88
C ILE A 14 9.18 21.27 -1.28
N PRO A 15 8.25 22.08 -1.84
CA PRO A 15 7.89 23.34 -1.21
C PRO A 15 7.45 23.05 0.23
N ASN A 16 7.86 23.90 1.17
CA ASN A 16 7.53 23.80 2.58
C ASN A 16 6.06 23.36 2.78
N GLY A 17 5.86 22.16 3.36
CA GLY A 17 4.55 21.62 3.72
C GLY A 17 4.05 20.44 2.90
N LYS A 18 4.62 20.06 1.76
CA LYS A 18 4.23 18.83 1.06
C LYS A 18 4.77 17.59 1.77
N LYS A 19 3.89 16.62 2.02
CA LYS A 19 4.22 15.35 2.66
C LYS A 19 4.51 14.28 1.62
N ARG A 20 5.52 13.45 1.87
CA ARG A 20 5.83 12.25 1.08
C ARG A 20 4.97 11.09 1.54
N ILE A 21 4.51 10.26 0.61
CA ILE A 21 3.73 9.06 0.91
C ILE A 21 4.42 7.82 0.34
N ALA A 22 4.32 6.70 1.05
CA ALA A 22 4.68 5.39 0.55
C ALA A 22 3.41 4.55 0.36
N LEU A 23 3.19 4.02 -0.84
CA LEU A 23 2.10 3.08 -1.11
C LEU A 23 2.67 1.67 -1.05
N VAL A 24 2.14 0.86 -0.16
CA VAL A 24 2.49 -0.55 -0.02
C VAL A 24 1.36 -1.40 -0.57
N ILE A 25 1.64 -2.17 -1.61
CA ILE A 25 0.68 -3.04 -2.30
C ILE A 25 1.09 -4.50 -2.06
N PRO A 26 0.42 -5.22 -1.14
CA PRO A 26 0.66 -6.64 -0.94
C PRO A 26 0.04 -7.45 -2.07
N ILE A 27 0.83 -8.34 -2.71
CA ILE A 27 0.36 -9.16 -3.83
C ILE A 27 0.81 -10.62 -3.72
N ARG A 28 0.01 -11.52 -4.34
CA ARG A 28 0.37 -12.89 -4.68
C ARG A 28 -0.40 -13.30 -5.93
N ASP A 29 0.32 -13.58 -7.01
CA ASP A 29 -0.25 -14.03 -8.30
C ASP A 29 -1.38 -13.11 -8.85
N ARG A 30 -1.25 -11.79 -8.68
CA ARG A 30 -2.23 -10.78 -9.05
C ARG A 30 -1.68 -9.71 -10.00
N TRP A 31 -0.80 -10.12 -10.93
CA TRP A 31 -0.10 -9.20 -11.83
C TRP A 31 -1.03 -8.44 -12.79
N GLU A 32 -2.10 -9.08 -13.28
CA GLU A 32 -3.09 -8.41 -14.12
C GLU A 32 -3.85 -7.32 -13.37
N HIS A 33 -4.28 -7.62 -12.14
CA HIS A 33 -4.91 -6.62 -11.26
C HIS A 33 -3.98 -5.45 -10.99
N LEU A 34 -2.70 -5.74 -10.71
CA LEU A 34 -1.70 -4.70 -10.50
C LEU A 34 -1.55 -3.77 -11.71
N GLN A 35 -1.51 -4.31 -12.92
CA GLN A 35 -1.41 -3.50 -14.13
C GLN A 35 -2.62 -2.57 -14.28
N ILE A 36 -3.82 -3.08 -14.01
CA ILE A 36 -5.05 -2.30 -14.07
C ILE A 36 -5.03 -1.21 -12.98
N LEU A 37 -4.66 -1.57 -11.75
CA LEU A 37 -4.54 -0.61 -10.65
C LEU A 37 -3.57 0.52 -10.99
N LEU A 38 -2.34 0.20 -11.41
CA LEU A 38 -1.32 1.20 -11.69
C LEU A 38 -1.71 2.15 -12.83
N ARG A 39 -2.39 1.65 -13.87
CA ARG A 39 -2.91 2.50 -14.97
C ARG A 39 -3.92 3.53 -14.51
N ASN A 40 -4.67 3.26 -13.45
CA ASN A 40 -5.67 4.17 -12.89
C ASN A 40 -5.10 5.04 -11.76
N LEU A 41 -4.32 4.44 -10.87
CA LEU A 41 -3.84 5.08 -9.66
C LEU A 41 -2.71 6.08 -9.94
N VAL A 42 -1.73 5.72 -10.77
CA VAL A 42 -0.56 6.59 -11.02
C VAL A 42 -0.96 7.95 -11.62
N PRO A 43 -1.82 8.02 -12.67
CA PRO A 43 -2.27 9.31 -13.17
C PRO A 43 -3.02 10.14 -12.12
N LEU A 44 -3.80 9.51 -11.25
CA LEU A 44 -4.51 10.19 -10.16
C LEU A 44 -3.52 10.81 -9.15
N LEU A 45 -2.49 10.05 -8.73
CA LEU A 45 -1.46 10.55 -7.81
C LEU A 45 -0.67 11.71 -8.43
N GLN A 46 -0.33 11.61 -9.72
CA GLN A 46 0.36 12.66 -10.47
C GLN A 46 -0.50 13.92 -10.61
N SER A 47 -1.80 13.78 -10.91
CA SER A 47 -2.73 14.91 -11.02
C SER A 47 -2.88 15.68 -9.71
N GLN A 48 -2.68 15.03 -8.57
CA GLN A 48 -2.67 15.64 -7.24
C GLN A 48 -1.30 16.21 -6.84
N HIS A 49 -0.32 16.15 -7.74
CA HIS A 49 1.06 16.61 -7.50
C HIS A 49 1.67 16.04 -6.21
N LEU A 50 1.43 14.76 -5.94
CA LEU A 50 1.94 14.10 -4.75
C LEU A 50 3.37 13.61 -4.98
N CYS A 51 4.17 13.65 -3.93
CA CYS A 51 5.44 12.94 -3.88
C CYS A 51 5.19 11.53 -3.30
N PHE A 52 5.37 10.50 -4.10
CA PHE A 52 5.03 9.13 -3.71
C PHE A 52 6.03 8.09 -4.17
N LEU A 53 6.12 7.02 -3.40
CA LEU A 53 6.83 5.78 -3.70
C LEU A 53 5.82 4.64 -3.71
N ILE A 54 5.88 3.73 -4.67
CA ILE A 54 5.08 2.51 -4.70
C ILE A 54 6.00 1.32 -4.43
N VAL A 55 5.69 0.56 -3.38
CA VAL A 55 6.38 -0.67 -2.99
C VAL A 55 5.46 -1.85 -3.19
N LEU A 56 5.88 -2.80 -4.01
CA LEU A 56 5.19 -4.08 -4.16
C LEU A 56 5.76 -5.09 -3.18
N ALA A 57 4.92 -5.55 -2.27
CA ALA A 57 5.26 -6.62 -1.34
C ALA A 57 4.65 -7.94 -1.84
N GLU A 58 5.48 -8.79 -2.46
CA GLU A 58 5.02 -10.04 -3.05
C GLU A 58 5.34 -11.25 -2.19
N GLN A 59 4.32 -12.11 -1.98
CA GLN A 59 4.52 -13.46 -1.45
C GLN A 59 4.60 -14.45 -2.61
N VAL A 60 5.78 -15.08 -2.81
CA VAL A 60 5.98 -16.08 -3.87
C VAL A 60 5.85 -17.51 -3.35
N ILE A 61 5.22 -18.37 -4.14
CA ILE A 61 4.99 -19.77 -3.81
C ILE A 61 6.14 -20.65 -4.28
N PHE A 62 6.79 -20.30 -5.40
CA PHE A 62 7.89 -21.06 -6.01
C PHE A 62 9.11 -20.19 -6.33
N HIS A 63 10.26 -20.84 -6.58
CA HIS A 63 11.44 -20.21 -7.15
C HIS A 63 11.14 -19.77 -8.61
N SER A 64 10.52 -18.65 -8.81
CA SER A 64 10.51 -18.01 -10.13
C SER A 64 11.79 -17.21 -10.29
N THR A 65 12.53 -17.46 -11.36
CA THR A 65 13.66 -16.66 -11.80
C THR A 65 13.16 -15.24 -12.03
N VAL A 66 13.73 -14.32 -11.28
CA VAL A 66 13.34 -12.91 -11.26
C VAL A 66 13.71 -12.26 -12.60
N PHE A 67 12.73 -11.77 -13.34
CA PHE A 67 12.97 -10.80 -14.38
C PHE A 67 13.29 -9.45 -13.73
N SER A 68 14.54 -9.03 -13.88
CA SER A 68 14.99 -7.71 -13.44
C SER A 68 14.48 -6.67 -14.44
N SER A 69 13.55 -5.82 -14.03
CA SER A 69 13.31 -4.52 -14.66
C SER A 69 13.43 -3.42 -13.61
N SER A 70 14.22 -2.41 -13.93
CA SER A 70 14.89 -1.46 -13.03
C SER A 70 14.02 -0.32 -12.48
N LEU A 71 12.73 -0.48 -12.26
CA LEU A 71 11.82 0.64 -11.95
C LEU A 71 10.86 0.45 -10.77
N LEU A 72 10.75 -0.74 -10.17
CA LEU A 72 9.91 -1.00 -9.00
C LEU A 72 10.69 -1.80 -7.96
N ASP A 73 10.66 -1.37 -6.71
CA ASP A 73 11.26 -2.13 -5.61
C ASP A 73 10.31 -3.23 -5.15
N ARG A 74 10.80 -4.48 -5.22
CA ARG A 74 10.03 -5.67 -4.91
C ARG A 74 10.60 -6.36 -3.68
N PHE A 75 9.87 -6.31 -2.57
CA PHE A 75 10.12 -7.21 -1.46
C PHE A 75 9.46 -8.57 -1.75
N THR A 76 10.22 -9.65 -1.63
CA THR A 76 9.74 -11.00 -1.91
C THR A 76 9.82 -11.86 -0.65
N LEU A 77 8.67 -12.22 -0.09
CA LEU A 77 8.56 -13.22 0.96
C LEU A 77 8.46 -14.61 0.33
N LYS A 78 9.46 -15.45 0.57
CA LYS A 78 9.42 -16.88 0.18
C LYS A 78 8.69 -17.68 1.25
N ALA A 79 7.44 -18.05 0.98
CA ALA A 79 6.62 -18.86 1.89
C ALA A 79 5.90 -19.97 1.11
N PRO A 80 6.63 -20.96 0.55
CA PRO A 80 6.03 -22.02 -0.25
C PRO A 80 5.02 -22.82 0.56
N GLY A 81 3.82 -23.02 -0.01
CA GLY A 81 2.74 -23.78 0.60
C GLY A 81 2.00 -23.10 1.76
N GLN A 82 2.44 -21.92 2.18
CA GLN A 82 1.74 -21.17 3.22
C GLN A 82 0.60 -20.32 2.63
N PRO A 83 -0.49 -20.10 3.38
CA PRO A 83 -1.50 -19.11 3.03
C PRO A 83 -0.90 -17.70 2.86
N PHE A 84 -1.66 -16.78 2.30
CA PHE A 84 -1.23 -15.39 2.16
C PHE A 84 -1.13 -14.71 3.53
N ASN A 85 -0.04 -13.98 3.79
CA ASN A 85 0.10 -13.18 5.02
C ASN A 85 0.21 -11.70 4.66
N LYS A 86 -0.96 -11.06 4.56
CA LYS A 86 -1.06 -9.67 4.16
C LYS A 86 -0.40 -8.73 5.16
N GLY A 87 -0.61 -8.94 6.47
CA GLY A 87 -0.04 -8.11 7.53
C GLY A 87 1.49 -8.11 7.50
N LEU A 88 2.11 -9.28 7.37
CA LEU A 88 3.56 -9.42 7.27
C LEU A 88 4.11 -8.70 6.03
N LEU A 89 3.44 -8.82 4.89
CA LEU A 89 3.85 -8.14 3.66
C LEU A 89 3.73 -6.62 3.77
N MET A 90 2.68 -6.11 4.40
CA MET A 90 2.50 -4.69 4.66
C MET A 90 3.59 -4.13 5.57
N ASN A 91 3.94 -4.84 6.65
CA ASN A 91 5.05 -4.45 7.52
C ASN A 91 6.39 -4.43 6.78
N ALA A 92 6.68 -5.48 6.04
CA ALA A 92 7.91 -5.58 5.25
C ALA A 92 8.00 -4.48 4.19
N GLY A 93 6.89 -4.16 3.52
CA GLY A 93 6.83 -3.08 2.55
C GLY A 93 7.11 -1.70 3.15
N VAL A 94 6.71 -1.46 4.40
CA VAL A 94 7.07 -0.21 5.13
C VAL A 94 8.57 -0.14 5.41
N ILE A 95 9.18 -1.25 5.85
CA ILE A 95 10.62 -1.32 6.11
C ILE A 95 11.40 -1.05 4.81
N GLU A 96 11.00 -1.67 3.71
CA GLU A 96 11.62 -1.42 2.42
C GLU A 96 11.44 0.03 1.96
N ALA A 97 10.25 0.59 2.08
CA ALA A 97 10.02 1.99 1.73
C ALA A 97 10.96 2.95 2.50
N LEU A 98 11.23 2.68 3.77
CA LEU A 98 12.16 3.46 4.59
C LEU A 98 13.61 3.37 4.12
N ASN A 99 14.00 2.24 3.50
CA ASN A 99 15.34 2.08 2.89
C ASN A 99 15.52 2.96 1.66
N PHE A 100 14.43 3.33 0.96
CA PHE A 100 14.48 4.14 -0.26
C PHE A 100 14.42 5.64 0.01
N MET A 101 13.46 6.06 0.83
CA MET A 101 13.30 7.47 1.14
C MET A 101 12.53 7.68 2.45
N PRO A 102 12.81 8.77 3.18
CA PRO A 102 11.94 9.17 4.28
C PRO A 102 10.57 9.60 3.75
N PHE A 103 9.50 9.14 4.39
CA PHE A 103 8.12 9.51 4.08
C PHE A 103 7.32 9.83 5.36
N HIS A 104 6.13 10.42 5.22
CA HIS A 104 5.32 10.88 6.34
C HIS A 104 4.13 9.99 6.63
N CYS A 105 3.56 9.38 5.57
CA CYS A 105 2.43 8.46 5.67
C CYS A 105 2.67 7.24 4.81
N VAL A 106 2.16 6.10 5.27
CA VAL A 106 1.99 4.91 4.45
C VAL A 106 0.55 4.79 3.99
N VAL A 107 0.37 4.27 2.78
CA VAL A 107 -0.92 3.87 2.21
C VAL A 107 -0.85 2.38 1.96
N PHE A 108 -1.59 1.61 2.71
CA PHE A 108 -1.82 0.20 2.41
C PHE A 108 -2.92 0.12 1.38
N HIS A 109 -2.66 -0.55 0.26
CA HIS A 109 -3.58 -0.52 -0.88
C HIS A 109 -3.76 -1.93 -1.44
N ASP A 110 -4.99 -2.45 -1.41
CA ASP A 110 -5.31 -3.72 -2.03
C ASP A 110 -5.22 -3.61 -3.56
N VAL A 111 -4.66 -4.63 -4.19
CA VAL A 111 -4.37 -4.64 -5.63
C VAL A 111 -5.62 -4.68 -6.51
N ASP A 112 -6.76 -5.09 -5.96
CA ASP A 112 -8.05 -5.25 -6.65
C ASP A 112 -9.05 -4.11 -6.36
N LEU A 113 -8.60 -3.01 -5.77
CA LEU A 113 -9.40 -1.81 -5.56
C LEU A 113 -8.92 -0.67 -6.47
N ILE A 114 -9.84 -0.07 -7.23
CA ILE A 114 -9.55 1.03 -8.14
C ILE A 114 -10.30 2.26 -7.69
N PRO A 115 -9.64 3.44 -7.56
CA PRO A 115 -10.34 4.69 -7.28
C PRO A 115 -11.22 5.06 -8.49
N ILE A 116 -12.53 5.23 -8.26
CA ILE A 116 -13.50 5.60 -9.30
C ILE A 116 -13.78 7.12 -9.35
N SER A 117 -13.30 7.88 -8.36
CA SER A 117 -13.49 9.34 -8.30
C SER A 117 -12.15 10.06 -8.32
N SER A 118 -12.02 11.05 -9.18
CA SER A 118 -10.87 11.98 -9.21
C SER A 118 -10.77 12.86 -7.95
N ASN A 119 -11.87 12.98 -7.20
CA ASN A 119 -11.94 13.79 -5.98
C ASN A 119 -11.40 13.04 -4.74
N LEU A 120 -11.07 11.75 -4.85
CA LEU A 120 -10.45 11.00 -3.77
C LEU A 120 -9.04 11.54 -3.49
N SER A 121 -8.86 12.18 -2.35
CA SER A 121 -7.56 12.72 -1.96
C SER A 121 -6.62 11.64 -1.43
N TYR A 122 -5.45 11.51 -2.05
CA TYR A 122 -4.34 10.69 -1.61
C TYR A 122 -3.29 11.49 -0.81
N ALA A 123 -3.61 12.71 -0.40
CA ALA A 123 -2.74 13.50 0.48
C ALA A 123 -2.67 12.88 1.88
N CYS A 124 -1.49 12.97 2.49
CA CYS A 124 -1.21 12.43 3.82
C CYS A 124 -2.08 13.09 4.91
N PRO A 125 -2.97 12.36 5.58
CA PRO A 125 -3.84 12.90 6.61
C PRO A 125 -3.09 13.04 7.95
N PRO A 126 -3.64 13.81 8.92
CA PRO A 126 -3.06 13.91 10.27
C PRO A 126 -3.36 12.68 11.16
N TYR A 127 -4.39 11.90 10.81
CA TYR A 127 -4.82 10.68 11.52
C TYR A 127 -5.08 9.56 10.53
N PRO A 128 -5.13 8.29 10.96
CA PRO A 128 -5.50 7.19 10.09
C PRO A 128 -6.81 7.46 9.36
N ARG A 129 -6.85 7.17 8.07
CA ARG A 129 -8.02 7.42 7.23
C ARG A 129 -8.29 6.22 6.33
N HIS A 130 -9.43 5.59 6.53
CA HIS A 130 -9.93 4.54 5.65
C HIS A 130 -10.55 5.17 4.40
N LEU A 131 -10.04 4.86 3.21
CA LEU A 131 -10.46 5.46 1.95
C LEU A 131 -11.47 4.58 1.21
N SER A 132 -11.38 3.26 1.36
CA SER A 132 -12.26 2.27 0.70
C SER A 132 -13.54 1.99 1.51
N THR A 133 -14.24 3.04 1.93
CA THR A 133 -15.51 2.92 2.66
C THR A 133 -16.70 2.57 1.79
N GLN A 134 -16.56 2.74 0.46
CA GLN A 134 -17.60 2.50 -0.54
C GLN A 134 -17.05 1.57 -1.62
N ILE A 135 -17.15 0.26 -1.39
CA ILE A 135 -16.72 -0.77 -2.34
C ILE A 135 -17.95 -1.36 -3.03
N ASP A 136 -17.90 -1.55 -4.33
CA ASP A 136 -18.97 -2.11 -5.15
C ASP A 136 -19.41 -3.50 -4.68
N LYS A 137 -18.46 -4.36 -4.30
CA LYS A 137 -18.70 -5.67 -3.70
C LYS A 137 -19.63 -5.62 -2.48
N PHE A 138 -19.64 -4.52 -1.75
CA PHE A 138 -20.48 -4.29 -0.56
C PHE A 138 -21.62 -3.30 -0.82
N ASN A 139 -22.08 -3.20 -2.06
CA ASN A 139 -23.14 -2.25 -2.48
C ASN A 139 -22.81 -0.81 -2.04
N PHE A 140 -21.55 -0.40 -2.15
CA PHE A 140 -21.06 0.94 -1.77
C PHE A 140 -21.37 1.33 -0.32
N SER A 141 -21.45 0.36 0.58
CA SER A 141 -21.66 0.57 2.02
C SER A 141 -20.59 -0.14 2.82
N LEU A 142 -20.28 0.39 4.01
CA LEU A 142 -19.33 -0.24 4.92
C LEU A 142 -20.04 -1.39 5.66
N PRO A 143 -19.56 -2.64 5.58
CA PRO A 143 -20.20 -3.79 6.22
C PRO A 143 -20.29 -3.68 7.75
N TYR A 144 -19.24 -3.13 8.37
CA TYR A 144 -19.18 -2.87 9.83
C TYR A 144 -18.15 -1.76 10.11
N VAL A 145 -18.29 -1.12 11.28
CA VAL A 145 -17.53 0.09 11.66
C VAL A 145 -16.01 -0.15 11.74
N GLY A 146 -15.59 -1.32 12.22
CA GLY A 146 -14.17 -1.67 12.40
C GLY A 146 -13.45 -2.09 11.11
N LEU A 147 -14.15 -2.21 9.97
CA LEU A 147 -13.50 -2.56 8.71
C LEU A 147 -12.59 -1.44 8.24
N VAL A 148 -11.28 -1.68 8.25
CA VAL A 148 -10.27 -0.74 7.74
C VAL A 148 -9.41 -1.34 6.63
N GLY A 149 -9.76 -2.53 6.16
CA GLY A 149 -9.13 -3.19 5.01
C GLY A 149 -9.35 -2.46 3.70
N GLY A 150 -8.60 -2.83 2.67
CA GLY A 150 -8.68 -2.24 1.33
C GLY A 150 -7.70 -1.10 1.11
N VAL A 151 -8.09 0.16 1.35
CA VAL A 151 -7.20 1.32 1.21
C VAL A 151 -7.17 2.11 2.52
N LEU A 152 -6.07 1.99 3.24
CA LEU A 152 -5.87 2.62 4.55
C LEU A 152 -4.65 3.53 4.54
N PHE A 153 -4.83 4.79 4.92
CA PHE A 153 -3.76 5.75 5.20
C PHE A 153 -3.42 5.74 6.67
N VAL A 154 -2.13 5.67 6.99
CA VAL A 154 -1.65 5.78 8.37
C VAL A 154 -0.43 6.71 8.41
N PRO A 155 -0.42 7.77 9.25
CA PRO A 155 0.80 8.50 9.54
C PRO A 155 1.89 7.56 10.06
N LEU A 156 3.12 7.73 9.56
CA LEU A 156 4.22 6.80 9.86
C LEU A 156 4.52 6.70 11.37
N ASP A 157 4.47 7.81 12.08
CA ASP A 157 4.68 7.84 13.53
C ASP A 157 3.62 7.04 14.28
N GLN A 158 2.37 7.07 13.81
CA GLN A 158 1.26 6.30 14.41
C GLN A 158 1.38 4.82 14.08
N PHE A 159 1.75 4.47 12.83
CA PHE A 159 2.03 3.10 12.43
C PHE A 159 3.14 2.45 13.29
N LEU A 160 4.23 3.18 13.50
CA LEU A 160 5.35 2.71 14.32
C LEU A 160 4.96 2.58 15.80
N ARG A 161 4.11 3.48 16.30
CA ARG A 161 3.66 3.48 17.70
C ARG A 161 2.85 2.25 18.06
N VAL A 162 2.02 1.75 17.14
CA VAL A 162 1.25 0.51 17.31
C VAL A 162 2.04 -0.74 16.87
N ASN A 163 3.30 -0.58 16.49
CA ASN A 163 4.17 -1.67 16.03
C ASN A 163 3.65 -2.39 14.77
N GLY A 164 3.00 -1.66 13.87
CA GLY A 164 2.49 -2.17 12.60
C GLY A 164 1.39 -3.22 12.74
N PHE A 165 1.17 -4.02 11.68
CA PHE A 165 0.21 -5.13 11.69
C PHE A 165 0.76 -6.34 12.45
N SER A 166 -0.14 -7.18 12.96
CA SER A 166 0.25 -8.50 13.47
C SER A 166 0.70 -9.41 12.32
N ASN A 167 1.82 -10.12 12.51
CA ASN A 167 2.32 -11.10 11.56
C ASN A 167 1.66 -12.49 11.71
N MET A 168 0.71 -12.62 12.63
CA MET A 168 0.13 -13.92 13.01
C MET A 168 -1.05 -14.35 12.12
N PHE A 169 -1.61 -13.46 11.32
CA PHE A 169 -2.78 -13.74 10.49
C PHE A 169 -2.36 -14.31 9.13
N TRP A 170 -2.65 -15.59 8.93
CA TRP A 170 -2.44 -16.31 7.69
C TRP A 170 -3.76 -16.63 7.02
N GLY A 171 -3.89 -16.34 5.74
CA GLY A 171 -5.13 -16.50 4.98
C GLY A 171 -5.81 -15.16 4.75
N TRP A 172 -7.13 -15.16 4.73
CA TRP A 172 -7.92 -13.97 4.44
C TRP A 172 -8.56 -13.41 5.71
N GLY A 173 -8.33 -12.10 5.96
CA GLY A 173 -9.04 -11.32 7.00
C GLY A 173 -8.36 -11.33 8.35
N ALA A 174 -8.94 -10.56 9.26
CA ALA A 174 -8.59 -10.35 10.67
C ALA A 174 -7.33 -9.48 10.93
N GLU A 175 -6.43 -9.29 9.97
CA GLU A 175 -5.25 -8.43 10.16
C GLU A 175 -5.62 -6.95 10.29
N ASP A 176 -6.64 -6.51 9.57
CA ASP A 176 -7.17 -5.15 9.60
C ASP A 176 -8.06 -4.89 10.81
N ASP A 177 -8.87 -5.88 11.22
CA ASP A 177 -9.66 -5.82 12.46
C ASP A 177 -8.74 -5.69 13.70
N ASP A 178 -7.67 -6.51 13.78
CA ASP A 178 -6.65 -6.42 14.82
C ASP A 178 -5.94 -5.06 14.81
N PHE A 179 -5.67 -4.52 13.63
CA PHE A 179 -5.05 -3.20 13.51
C PHE A 179 -5.97 -2.06 13.93
N PHE A 180 -7.28 -2.19 13.69
CA PHE A 180 -8.28 -1.21 14.13
C PHE A 180 -8.37 -1.11 15.65
N GLU A 181 -8.26 -2.23 16.37
CA GLU A 181 -8.34 -2.29 17.83
C GLU A 181 -7.08 -1.73 18.55
N ARG A 182 -5.97 -1.58 17.83
CA ARG A 182 -4.70 -1.06 18.36
C ARG A 182 -4.52 0.43 18.13
#